data_5847bcefc1303f799fbf934639ec4b67
#
_entry.id   5847bcefc1303f799fbf934639ec4b67
#
_cell.length_a   1.000
_cell.length_b   1.000
_cell.length_c   1.000
_cell.angle_alpha   90.00
_cell.angle_beta   90.00
_cell.angle_gamma   90.00
#
_symmetry.space_group_name_H-M   'P 1'
#
loop_
_entity.id
_entity.type
_entity.pdbx_description
1 polymer ?
#
loop_
_entity_poly.entity_id
_entity_poly.type
_entity_poly.pdbx_seq_one_letter_code
_entity_poly.pdbx_strand_id
1 'polypeptide(L)'
;AEQKGFRFVGAGVSGGEEGALNGASIMPGGSVTAWDEVKPILQSIAARAADGTPCCDWIGPAGSGHFVKMIHNGIEYGDMQLIAEAYWVMKNLLQLDNEEMASVFAHWNEGKLRSYLIEITANILRHKDKAGGYLIDKILDTAGQKGTGKWSVINAMELGMPLGLIATAVFERSLSAQKNLREAASKQFACQRSQVVYNKPELVKDIYSALY
;
A
#
# COMPACT_ATOMS: atom_id res chain seq x y z
N ALA A 1 19.58 25.22 -5.72
CA ALA A 1 20.22 24.77 -6.96
C ALA A 1 20.02 25.82 -8.05
N GLU A 2 18.81 26.17 -8.41
CA GLU A 2 18.47 27.13 -9.50
C GLU A 2 19.06 28.51 -9.31
N GLN A 3 19.04 29.08 -8.09
CA GLN A 3 19.69 30.38 -7.77
C GLN A 3 21.21 30.40 -8.04
N LYS A 4 21.83 29.23 -8.13
CA LYS A 4 23.26 29.06 -8.47
C LYS A 4 23.47 28.63 -9.92
N GLY A 5 22.42 28.67 -10.76
CA GLY A 5 22.50 28.26 -12.18
C GLY A 5 22.52 26.74 -12.40
N PHE A 6 22.29 25.93 -11.36
CA PHE A 6 22.20 24.48 -11.54
C PHE A 6 20.78 24.05 -11.92
N ARG A 7 20.67 23.21 -12.90
CA ARG A 7 19.42 22.53 -13.26
C ARG A 7 19.26 21.30 -12.36
N PHE A 8 18.16 21.23 -11.62
CA PHE A 8 17.88 20.18 -10.64
C PHE A 8 16.67 19.35 -11.08
N VAL A 9 16.80 18.04 -11.01
CA VAL A 9 15.69 17.10 -11.16
C VAL A 9 15.63 16.24 -9.90
N GLY A 10 14.51 16.30 -9.19
CA GLY A 10 14.20 15.42 -8.08
C GLY A 10 13.22 14.35 -8.51
N ALA A 11 13.53 13.08 -8.28
CA ALA A 11 12.69 11.98 -8.70
C ALA A 11 12.21 11.13 -7.51
N GLY A 12 10.89 10.92 -7.41
CA GLY A 12 10.31 9.88 -6.60
C GLY A 12 10.35 8.53 -7.35
N VAL A 13 10.61 7.44 -6.65
CA VAL A 13 10.69 6.11 -7.26
C VAL A 13 9.79 5.15 -6.49
N SER A 14 9.03 4.32 -7.21
CA SER A 14 8.19 3.26 -6.66
C SER A 14 8.45 1.93 -7.36
N GLY A 15 8.55 0.84 -6.58
CA GLY A 15 8.79 -0.51 -7.10
C GLY A 15 9.59 -1.40 -6.17
N GLY A 16 10.18 -0.85 -5.11
CA GLY A 16 11.00 -1.61 -4.17
C GLY A 16 12.18 -2.32 -4.83
N GLU A 17 12.58 -3.45 -4.29
CA GLU A 17 13.70 -4.27 -4.79
C GLU A 17 13.39 -4.85 -6.18
N GLU A 18 12.18 -5.34 -6.39
CA GLU A 18 11.76 -5.87 -7.69
C GLU A 18 11.72 -4.78 -8.76
N GLY A 19 11.25 -3.57 -8.42
CA GLY A 19 11.29 -2.43 -9.33
C GLY A 19 12.71 -1.98 -9.68
N ALA A 20 13.65 -2.13 -8.75
CA ALA A 20 15.06 -1.86 -9.04
C ALA A 20 15.65 -2.85 -10.05
N LEU A 21 15.18 -4.10 -10.06
CA LEU A 21 15.63 -5.14 -10.98
C LEU A 21 14.90 -5.08 -12.34
N ASN A 22 13.59 -4.92 -12.33
CA ASN A 22 12.72 -5.13 -13.48
C ASN A 22 12.16 -3.83 -14.08
N GLY A 23 12.46 -2.69 -13.48
CA GLY A 23 11.93 -1.37 -13.82
C GLY A 23 10.96 -0.85 -12.77
N ALA A 24 11.13 0.41 -12.39
CA ALA A 24 10.32 1.10 -11.39
C ALA A 24 9.44 2.17 -12.05
N SER A 25 8.38 2.58 -11.36
CA SER A 25 7.68 3.82 -11.67
C SER A 25 8.51 5.01 -11.18
N ILE A 26 8.83 5.96 -12.05
CA ILE A 26 9.70 7.10 -11.76
C ILE A 26 8.93 8.40 -11.96
N MET A 27 8.96 9.27 -10.95
CA MET A 27 8.21 10.52 -10.87
C MET A 27 9.19 11.71 -10.83
N PRO A 28 9.78 12.13 -11.95
CA PRO A 28 10.71 13.25 -12.02
C PRO A 28 9.99 14.59 -11.95
N GLY A 29 10.57 15.54 -11.24
CA GLY A 29 10.13 16.93 -11.18
C GLY A 29 11.31 17.88 -11.07
N GLY A 30 11.09 19.17 -11.28
CA GLY A 30 12.13 20.18 -11.19
C GLY A 30 12.35 20.92 -12.51
N SER A 31 13.59 21.12 -12.93
CA SER A 31 13.91 21.87 -14.15
C SER A 31 13.45 21.15 -15.41
N VAL A 32 12.55 21.79 -16.16
CA VAL A 32 12.07 21.26 -17.45
C VAL A 32 13.18 21.12 -18.48
N THR A 33 14.16 22.04 -18.49
CA THR A 33 15.29 21.99 -19.41
C THR A 33 16.28 20.88 -19.08
N ALA A 34 16.35 20.46 -17.81
CA ALA A 34 17.10 19.26 -17.43
C ALA A 34 16.34 17.97 -17.80
N TRP A 35 15.01 18.04 -17.78
CA TRP A 35 14.18 16.88 -18.14
C TRP A 35 14.45 16.40 -19.57
N ASP A 36 14.58 17.30 -20.52
CA ASP A 36 14.85 16.95 -21.92
C ASP A 36 16.13 16.12 -22.08
N GLU A 37 17.13 16.36 -21.22
CA GLU A 37 18.40 15.63 -21.25
C GLU A 37 18.33 14.28 -20.53
N VAL A 38 17.62 14.19 -19.37
CA VAL A 38 17.57 12.97 -18.56
C VAL A 38 16.42 12.04 -18.93
N LYS A 39 15.42 12.54 -19.66
CA LYS A 39 14.24 11.77 -20.10
C LYS A 39 14.59 10.43 -20.74
N PRO A 40 15.49 10.35 -21.75
CA PRO A 40 15.80 9.08 -22.40
C PRO A 40 16.37 8.05 -21.41
N ILE A 41 17.18 8.52 -20.46
CA ILE A 41 17.82 7.66 -19.46
C ILE A 41 16.77 7.12 -18.49
N LEU A 42 15.96 8.01 -17.89
CA LEU A 42 14.97 7.61 -16.89
C LEU A 42 13.86 6.74 -17.51
N GLN A 43 13.42 7.04 -18.71
CA GLN A 43 12.43 6.22 -19.43
C GLN A 43 12.97 4.85 -19.86
N SER A 44 14.29 4.71 -20.07
CA SER A 44 14.89 3.43 -20.44
C SER A 44 14.90 2.42 -19.30
N ILE A 45 14.99 2.90 -18.04
CA ILE A 45 15.06 2.08 -16.83
C ILE A 45 13.70 1.98 -16.10
N ALA A 46 12.69 2.69 -16.57
CA ALA A 46 11.36 2.67 -15.98
C ALA A 46 10.59 1.39 -16.34
N ALA A 47 9.67 1.00 -15.45
CA ALA A 47 8.64 0.02 -15.77
C ALA A 47 7.84 0.46 -17.00
N ARG A 48 7.22 -0.51 -17.68
CA ARG A 48 6.37 -0.23 -18.84
C ARG A 48 4.95 -0.70 -18.59
N ALA A 49 4.00 0.14 -18.96
CA ALA A 49 2.59 -0.23 -19.00
C ALA A 49 2.34 -1.29 -20.11
N ALA A 50 1.14 -1.86 -20.13
CA ALA A 50 0.78 -2.92 -21.07
C ALA A 50 0.89 -2.49 -22.56
N ASP A 51 0.74 -1.21 -22.85
CA ASP A 51 0.90 -0.61 -24.18
C ASP A 51 2.36 -0.26 -24.53
N GLY A 52 3.32 -0.57 -23.65
CA GLY A 52 4.73 -0.27 -23.82
C GLY A 52 5.14 1.14 -23.36
N THR A 53 4.20 1.97 -22.92
CA THR A 53 4.50 3.32 -22.40
C THR A 53 5.35 3.24 -21.14
N PRO A 54 6.47 3.98 -21.03
CA PRO A 54 7.27 3.98 -19.82
C PRO A 54 6.52 4.65 -18.67
N CYS A 55 6.55 4.05 -17.48
CA CYS A 55 5.98 4.61 -16.26
C CYS A 55 6.88 5.72 -15.69
N CYS A 56 7.21 6.69 -16.54
CA CYS A 56 8.09 7.81 -16.23
C CYS A 56 7.80 8.98 -17.17
N ASP A 57 7.31 10.08 -16.61
CA ASP A 57 7.24 11.35 -17.33
C ASP A 57 7.42 12.52 -16.35
N TRP A 58 7.70 13.72 -16.87
CA TRP A 58 7.89 14.91 -16.05
C TRP A 58 6.58 15.30 -15.35
N ILE A 59 6.63 15.37 -14.02
CA ILE A 59 5.46 15.62 -13.18
C ILE A 59 5.16 17.12 -13.05
N GLY A 60 6.21 17.95 -12.99
CA GLY A 60 6.05 19.38 -12.80
C GLY A 60 7.29 20.05 -12.22
N PRO A 61 7.24 21.37 -11.97
CA PRO A 61 8.39 22.13 -11.44
C PRO A 61 8.69 21.81 -9.98
N ALA A 62 9.85 22.25 -9.53
CA ALA A 62 10.31 22.18 -8.14
C ALA A 62 10.26 20.75 -7.55
N GLY A 63 9.63 20.58 -6.39
CA GLY A 63 9.53 19.29 -5.70
C GLY A 63 8.35 18.39 -6.12
N SER A 64 7.67 18.67 -7.23
CA SER A 64 6.43 17.99 -7.63
C SER A 64 6.59 16.46 -7.76
N GLY A 65 7.72 15.97 -8.25
CA GLY A 65 7.97 14.53 -8.35
C GLY A 65 8.00 13.86 -6.97
N HIS A 66 8.66 14.46 -6.00
CA HIS A 66 8.66 13.97 -4.62
C HIS A 66 7.28 14.09 -3.97
N PHE A 67 6.55 15.16 -4.25
CA PHE A 67 5.20 15.35 -3.73
C PHE A 67 4.25 14.27 -4.23
N VAL A 68 4.24 13.99 -5.53
CA VAL A 68 3.41 12.92 -6.11
C VAL A 68 3.81 11.55 -5.53
N LYS A 69 5.11 11.26 -5.38
CA LYS A 69 5.54 10.02 -4.74
C LYS A 69 5.09 9.92 -3.27
N MET A 70 5.10 11.01 -2.54
CA MET A 70 4.60 11.05 -1.17
C MET A 70 3.11 10.70 -1.11
N ILE A 71 2.30 11.31 -1.96
CA ILE A 71 0.85 11.04 -2.06
C ILE A 71 0.59 9.59 -2.50
N HIS A 72 1.31 9.10 -3.51
CA HIS A 72 1.25 7.68 -3.93
C HIS A 72 1.42 6.73 -2.73
N ASN A 73 2.45 6.95 -1.91
CA ASN A 73 2.66 6.13 -0.74
C ASN A 73 1.55 6.29 0.31
N GLY A 74 0.98 7.48 0.43
CA GLY A 74 -0.18 7.71 1.30
C GLY A 74 -1.39 6.87 0.87
N ILE A 75 -1.69 6.84 -0.43
CA ILE A 75 -2.77 6.01 -1.01
C ILE A 75 -2.49 4.53 -0.72
N GLU A 76 -1.27 4.06 -0.98
CA GLU A 76 -0.85 2.69 -0.71
C GLU A 76 -1.02 2.28 0.77
N TYR A 77 -0.87 3.21 1.72
CA TYR A 77 -1.19 2.96 3.14
C TYR A 77 -2.69 2.66 3.32
N GLY A 78 -3.56 3.39 2.62
CA GLY A 78 -5.00 3.16 2.62
C GLY A 78 -5.35 1.80 2.06
N ASP A 79 -4.79 1.45 0.89
CA ASP A 79 -5.02 0.16 0.24
C ASP A 79 -4.60 -1.01 1.15
N MET A 80 -3.44 -0.91 1.77
CA MET A 80 -2.96 -1.93 2.71
C MET A 80 -3.83 -2.02 3.97
N GLN A 81 -4.36 -0.90 4.45
CA GLN A 81 -5.29 -0.90 5.59
C GLN A 81 -6.59 -1.63 5.24
N LEU A 82 -7.19 -1.33 4.09
CA LEU A 82 -8.40 -2.01 3.61
C LEU A 82 -8.19 -3.52 3.45
N ILE A 83 -7.06 -3.93 2.88
CA ILE A 83 -6.70 -5.35 2.75
C ILE A 83 -6.56 -6.00 4.13
N ALA A 84 -5.91 -5.33 5.09
CA ALA A 84 -5.74 -5.84 6.45
C ALA A 84 -7.08 -5.98 7.18
N GLU A 85 -8.00 -5.05 7.01
CA GLU A 85 -9.35 -5.13 7.56
C GLU A 85 -10.16 -6.28 6.94
N ALA A 86 -10.11 -6.42 5.61
CA ALA A 86 -10.75 -7.55 4.92
C ALA A 86 -10.19 -8.90 5.41
N TYR A 87 -8.86 -9.01 5.52
CA TYR A 87 -8.21 -10.19 6.10
C TYR A 87 -8.71 -10.45 7.53
N TRP A 88 -8.76 -9.41 8.37
CA TRP A 88 -9.20 -9.54 9.76
C TRP A 88 -10.64 -10.04 9.86
N VAL A 89 -11.55 -9.48 9.06
CA VAL A 89 -12.97 -9.89 9.02
C VAL A 89 -13.08 -11.35 8.55
N MET A 90 -12.43 -11.72 7.47
CA MET A 90 -12.46 -13.09 6.96
C MET A 90 -11.89 -14.09 7.97
N LYS A 91 -10.77 -13.78 8.61
CA LYS A 91 -10.14 -14.65 9.59
C LYS A 91 -10.95 -14.77 10.90
N ASN A 92 -11.43 -13.66 11.45
CA ASN A 92 -11.99 -13.62 12.79
C ASN A 92 -13.52 -13.76 12.84
N LEU A 93 -14.26 -13.25 11.87
CA LEU A 93 -15.71 -13.39 11.81
C LEU A 93 -16.13 -14.60 10.98
N LEU A 94 -15.56 -14.79 9.81
CA LEU A 94 -15.89 -15.90 8.93
C LEU A 94 -15.11 -17.18 9.25
N GLN A 95 -14.04 -17.08 10.05
CA GLN A 95 -13.17 -18.21 10.41
C GLN A 95 -12.67 -18.95 9.16
N LEU A 96 -12.27 -18.20 8.13
CA LEU A 96 -11.62 -18.75 6.96
C LEU A 96 -10.15 -19.07 7.29
N ASP A 97 -9.67 -20.18 6.77
CA ASP A 97 -8.25 -20.51 6.82
C ASP A 97 -7.43 -19.72 5.78
N ASN A 98 -6.11 -19.86 5.83
CA ASN A 98 -5.22 -19.10 4.94
C ASN A 98 -5.39 -19.48 3.46
N GLU A 99 -5.69 -20.74 3.14
CA GLU A 99 -5.94 -21.18 1.75
C GLU A 99 -7.28 -20.66 1.21
N GLU A 100 -8.31 -20.69 2.05
CA GLU A 100 -9.63 -20.14 1.72
C GLU A 100 -9.50 -18.62 1.45
N MET A 101 -8.84 -17.87 2.33
CA MET A 101 -8.60 -16.44 2.13
C MET A 101 -7.74 -16.15 0.90
N ALA A 102 -6.68 -16.94 0.68
CA ALA A 102 -5.84 -16.82 -0.51
C ALA A 102 -6.64 -17.03 -1.80
N SER A 103 -7.56 -17.97 -1.80
CA SER A 103 -8.43 -18.24 -2.94
C SER A 103 -9.41 -17.09 -3.20
N VAL A 104 -9.92 -16.48 -2.14
CA VAL A 104 -10.77 -15.27 -2.24
C VAL A 104 -9.99 -14.11 -2.87
N PHE A 105 -8.79 -13.79 -2.36
CA PHE A 105 -7.98 -12.71 -2.93
C PHE A 105 -7.53 -13.00 -4.37
N ALA A 106 -7.17 -14.25 -4.70
CA ALA A 106 -6.83 -14.64 -6.06
C ALA A 106 -8.01 -14.44 -7.02
N HIS A 107 -9.23 -14.82 -6.61
CA HIS A 107 -10.43 -14.56 -7.40
C HIS A 107 -10.72 -13.06 -7.56
N TRP A 108 -10.56 -12.27 -6.52
CA TRP A 108 -10.72 -10.81 -6.58
C TRP A 108 -9.72 -10.17 -7.54
N ASN A 109 -8.53 -10.75 -7.69
CA ASN A 109 -7.51 -10.27 -8.63
C ASN A 109 -7.84 -10.55 -10.11
N GLU A 110 -8.85 -11.36 -10.39
CA GLU A 110 -9.37 -11.57 -11.76
C GLU A 110 -10.37 -10.49 -12.18
N GLY A 111 -10.87 -9.67 -11.23
CA GLY A 111 -11.92 -8.68 -11.42
C GLY A 111 -11.46 -7.23 -11.25
N LYS A 112 -12.38 -6.40 -10.76
CA LYS A 112 -12.18 -4.95 -10.57
C LYS A 112 -11.14 -4.59 -9.51
N LEU A 113 -10.88 -5.46 -8.56
CA LEU A 113 -9.84 -5.28 -7.52
C LEU A 113 -8.45 -5.72 -7.99
N ARG A 114 -8.29 -6.07 -9.27
CA ARG A 114 -7.00 -6.50 -9.82
C ARG A 114 -5.91 -5.48 -9.54
N SER A 115 -4.91 -5.89 -8.76
CA SER A 115 -3.78 -5.04 -8.40
C SER A 115 -2.61 -5.87 -7.89
N TYR A 116 -1.43 -5.28 -7.92
CA TYR A 116 -0.23 -5.88 -7.34
C TYR A 116 -0.42 -6.26 -5.86
N LEU A 117 -1.05 -5.38 -5.05
CA LEU A 117 -1.25 -5.65 -3.63
C LEU A 117 -2.22 -6.82 -3.39
N ILE A 118 -3.27 -6.95 -4.16
CA ILE A 118 -4.19 -8.11 -4.07
C ILE A 118 -3.49 -9.40 -4.50
N GLU A 119 -2.70 -9.35 -5.58
CA GLU A 119 -1.92 -10.51 -6.04
C GLU A 119 -0.93 -11.01 -4.98
N ILE A 120 -0.10 -10.11 -4.45
CA ILE A 120 0.87 -10.50 -3.42
C ILE A 120 0.20 -10.94 -2.12
N THR A 121 -0.98 -10.41 -1.78
CA THR A 121 -1.73 -10.86 -0.61
C THR A 121 -2.14 -12.33 -0.75
N ALA A 122 -2.66 -12.73 -1.91
CA ALA A 122 -2.97 -14.14 -2.16
C ALA A 122 -1.72 -15.03 -2.05
N ASN A 123 -0.58 -14.58 -2.57
CA ASN A 123 0.68 -15.32 -2.52
C ASN A 123 1.24 -15.41 -1.09
N ILE A 124 1.19 -14.33 -0.31
CA ILE A 124 1.62 -14.29 1.09
C ILE A 124 0.80 -15.27 1.94
N LEU A 125 -0.52 -15.32 1.74
CA LEU A 125 -1.39 -16.22 2.49
C LEU A 125 -1.10 -17.70 2.23
N ARG A 126 -0.60 -18.06 1.04
CA ARG A 126 -0.18 -19.43 0.68
C ARG A 126 1.25 -19.76 1.08
N HIS A 127 2.05 -18.75 1.40
CA HIS A 127 3.47 -18.96 1.62
C HIS A 127 3.72 -19.75 2.91
N LYS A 128 4.38 -20.90 2.76
CA LYS A 128 4.77 -21.77 3.89
C LYS A 128 6.26 -21.60 4.20
N ASP A 129 6.60 -21.68 5.46
CA ASP A 129 7.99 -21.72 5.89
C ASP A 129 8.62 -23.13 5.70
N LYS A 130 9.90 -23.26 6.01
CA LYS A 130 10.64 -24.53 5.90
C LYS A 130 10.07 -25.64 6.78
N ALA A 131 9.30 -25.33 7.81
CA ALA A 131 8.66 -26.29 8.71
C ALA A 131 7.23 -26.66 8.25
N GLY A 132 6.75 -26.13 7.13
CA GLY A 132 5.45 -26.42 6.55
C GLY A 132 4.28 -25.61 7.11
N GLY A 133 4.52 -24.70 8.07
CA GLY A 133 3.50 -23.79 8.59
C GLY A 133 3.38 -22.52 7.76
N TYR A 134 2.23 -21.84 7.78
CA TYR A 134 2.06 -20.56 7.09
C TYR A 134 2.93 -19.48 7.73
N LEU A 135 3.76 -18.84 6.92
CA LEU A 135 4.69 -17.82 7.41
C LEU A 135 3.96 -16.61 7.99
N ILE A 136 2.81 -16.23 7.42
CA ILE A 136 2.02 -15.08 7.90
C ILE A 136 1.58 -15.23 9.36
N ASP A 137 1.34 -16.44 9.83
CA ASP A 137 0.94 -16.69 11.23
C ASP A 137 2.10 -16.50 12.22
N LYS A 138 3.33 -16.35 11.72
CA LYS A 138 4.56 -16.17 12.52
C LYS A 138 5.14 -14.75 12.42
N ILE A 139 4.58 -13.92 11.54
CA ILE A 139 5.03 -12.54 11.37
C ILE A 139 4.49 -11.68 12.50
N LEU A 140 5.36 -10.82 13.03
CA LEU A 140 4.99 -9.85 14.07
C LEU A 140 3.89 -8.91 13.56
N ASP A 141 2.81 -8.80 14.28
CA ASP A 141 1.62 -7.98 13.96
C ASP A 141 1.83 -6.49 14.24
N THR A 142 2.92 -5.93 13.73
CA THR A 142 3.23 -4.51 13.84
C THR A 142 3.57 -3.93 12.47
N ALA A 143 3.11 -2.71 12.20
CA ALA A 143 3.42 -1.98 10.99
C ALA A 143 4.18 -0.69 11.32
N GLY A 144 5.33 -0.50 10.69
CA GLY A 144 6.10 0.73 10.79
C GLY A 144 5.71 1.74 9.72
N GLN A 145 6.25 2.96 9.82
CA GLN A 145 6.13 3.98 8.79
C GLN A 145 7.42 4.79 8.65
N LYS A 146 7.70 5.24 7.42
CA LYS A 146 8.83 6.13 7.11
C LYS A 146 8.44 7.61 7.03
N GLY A 147 7.15 7.91 7.25
CA GLY A 147 6.63 9.28 7.33
C GLY A 147 5.86 9.78 6.11
N THR A 148 5.87 9.12 4.96
CA THR A 148 5.20 9.58 3.74
C THR A 148 3.68 9.70 3.91
N GLY A 149 3.03 8.73 4.53
CA GLY A 149 1.60 8.81 4.86
C GLY A 149 1.28 9.97 5.81
N LYS A 150 2.09 10.14 6.86
CA LYS A 150 1.96 11.27 7.80
C LYS A 150 2.08 12.61 7.08
N TRP A 151 3.08 12.76 6.20
CA TRP A 151 3.26 14.02 5.45
C TRP A 151 2.13 14.28 4.47
N SER A 152 1.56 13.24 3.85
CA SER A 152 0.35 13.37 3.02
C SER A 152 -0.82 13.94 3.82
N VAL A 153 -1.06 13.44 5.03
CA VAL A 153 -2.12 13.92 5.93
C VAL A 153 -1.89 15.38 6.36
N ILE A 154 -0.66 15.73 6.74
CA ILE A 154 -0.30 17.11 7.11
C ILE A 154 -0.57 18.07 5.94
N ASN A 155 -0.09 17.73 4.74
CA ASN A 155 -0.32 18.58 3.55
C ASN A 155 -1.82 18.70 3.22
N ALA A 156 -2.59 17.61 3.36
CA ALA A 156 -4.02 17.66 3.14
C ALA A 156 -4.73 18.61 4.12
N MET A 157 -4.35 18.59 5.40
CA MET A 157 -4.88 19.50 6.40
C MET A 157 -4.53 20.97 6.10
N GLU A 158 -3.29 21.23 5.70
CA GLU A 158 -2.84 22.57 5.29
C GLU A 158 -3.58 23.11 4.06
N LEU A 159 -3.95 22.21 3.14
CA LEU A 159 -4.68 22.56 1.92
C LEU A 159 -6.21 22.51 2.09
N GLY A 160 -6.72 22.11 3.25
CA GLY A 160 -8.16 21.93 3.50
C GLY A 160 -8.79 20.80 2.69
N MET A 161 -8.00 19.77 2.31
CA MET A 161 -8.47 18.64 1.52
C MET A 161 -8.85 17.45 2.41
N PRO A 162 -10.02 16.83 2.20
CA PRO A 162 -10.39 15.64 2.95
C PRO A 162 -9.52 14.43 2.57
N LEU A 163 -8.92 13.78 3.57
CA LEU A 163 -8.02 12.63 3.37
C LEU A 163 -8.26 11.55 4.46
N GLY A 164 -9.54 11.21 4.72
CA GLY A 164 -9.94 10.37 5.85
C GLY A 164 -9.29 8.98 5.83
N LEU A 165 -9.31 8.28 4.69
CA LEU A 165 -8.75 6.92 4.59
C LEU A 165 -7.25 6.89 4.91
N ILE A 166 -6.46 7.77 4.31
CA ILE A 166 -5.01 7.82 4.56
C ILE A 166 -4.72 8.21 6.00
N ALA A 167 -5.47 9.17 6.56
CA ALA A 167 -5.33 9.56 7.96
C ALA A 167 -5.60 8.38 8.90
N THR A 168 -6.68 7.64 8.69
CA THR A 168 -7.00 6.42 9.43
C THR A 168 -5.85 5.41 9.33
N ALA A 169 -5.37 5.10 8.13
CA ALA A 169 -4.27 4.16 7.93
C ALA A 169 -2.98 4.57 8.67
N VAL A 170 -2.68 5.88 8.75
CA VAL A 170 -1.54 6.40 9.51
C VAL A 170 -1.74 6.19 11.02
N PHE A 171 -2.94 6.42 11.55
CA PHE A 171 -3.24 6.20 12.96
C PHE A 171 -3.22 4.71 13.32
N GLU A 172 -3.78 3.85 12.48
CA GLU A 172 -3.78 2.40 12.68
C GLU A 172 -2.35 1.82 12.68
N ARG A 173 -1.45 2.31 11.82
CA ARG A 173 -0.03 1.96 11.89
C ARG A 173 0.61 2.40 13.19
N SER A 174 0.28 3.59 13.68
CA SER A 174 0.79 4.10 14.96
C SER A 174 0.28 3.26 16.14
N LEU A 175 -0.98 2.85 16.11
CA LEU A 175 -1.56 1.94 17.10
C LEU A 175 -0.94 0.54 17.00
N SER A 176 -0.79 0.02 15.80
CA SER A 176 -0.15 -1.27 15.51
C SER A 176 1.25 -1.36 16.11
N ALA A 177 2.04 -0.30 16.00
CA ALA A 177 3.40 -0.25 16.57
C ALA A 177 3.44 -0.31 18.11
N GLN A 178 2.33 -0.04 18.79
CA GLN A 178 2.22 -0.05 20.26
C GLN A 178 1.83 -1.44 20.80
N LYS A 179 2.54 -2.50 20.39
CA LYS A 179 2.17 -3.89 20.70
C LYS A 179 1.96 -4.14 22.20
N ASN A 180 2.85 -3.68 23.05
CA ASN A 180 2.74 -3.89 24.50
C ASN A 180 1.45 -3.27 25.08
N LEU A 181 1.06 -2.08 24.59
CA LEU A 181 -0.17 -1.41 25.00
C LEU A 181 -1.40 -2.20 24.51
N ARG A 182 -1.39 -2.66 23.25
CA ARG A 182 -2.47 -3.48 22.71
C ARG A 182 -2.65 -4.79 23.45
N GLU A 183 -1.56 -5.47 23.81
CA GLU A 183 -1.60 -6.70 24.59
C GLU A 183 -2.11 -6.47 26.04
N ALA A 184 -1.71 -5.38 26.68
CA ALA A 184 -2.23 -5.01 27.99
C ALA A 184 -3.74 -4.71 27.92
N ALA A 185 -4.17 -3.93 26.93
CA ALA A 185 -5.58 -3.61 26.72
C ALA A 185 -6.42 -4.87 26.43
N SER A 186 -5.92 -5.79 25.61
CA SER A 186 -6.64 -7.02 25.27
C SER A 186 -6.90 -7.93 26.48
N LYS A 187 -6.00 -7.91 27.46
CA LYS A 187 -6.18 -8.65 28.72
C LYS A 187 -7.22 -8.00 29.63
N GLN A 188 -7.34 -6.66 29.58
CA GLN A 188 -8.25 -5.91 30.45
C GLN A 188 -9.64 -5.79 29.83
N PHE A 189 -9.73 -5.67 28.51
CA PHE A 189 -10.98 -5.47 27.75
C PHE A 189 -11.27 -6.70 26.89
N ALA A 190 -11.41 -7.87 27.52
CA ALA A 190 -11.78 -9.09 26.81
C ALA A 190 -13.16 -8.92 26.13
N CYS A 191 -13.16 -8.92 24.81
CA CYS A 191 -14.41 -8.87 24.05
C CYS A 191 -15.05 -10.25 24.01
N GLN A 192 -16.32 -10.35 24.43
CA GLN A 192 -17.11 -11.56 24.18
C GLN A 192 -17.42 -11.61 22.68
N ARG A 193 -16.92 -12.63 22.00
CA ARG A 193 -17.27 -12.88 20.60
C ARG A 193 -18.76 -13.20 20.52
N SER A 194 -19.54 -12.46 19.74
CA SER A 194 -20.92 -12.84 19.47
C SER A 194 -20.92 -14.14 18.67
N GLN A 195 -21.84 -15.05 19.02
CA GLN A 195 -22.04 -16.32 18.26
C GLN A 195 -22.94 -16.10 17.04
N VAL A 196 -22.77 -15.00 16.32
CA VAL A 196 -23.52 -14.75 15.09
C VAL A 196 -22.98 -15.67 14.00
N VAL A 197 -23.87 -16.48 13.42
CA VAL A 197 -23.58 -17.30 12.25
C VAL A 197 -23.77 -16.43 11.00
N TYR A 198 -22.69 -16.20 10.28
CA TYR A 198 -22.72 -15.43 9.03
C TYR A 198 -22.85 -16.34 7.82
N ASN A 199 -23.57 -15.87 6.79
CA ASN A 199 -23.52 -16.47 5.46
C ASN A 199 -22.17 -16.11 4.82
N LYS A 200 -21.18 -17.02 4.89
CA LYS A 200 -19.81 -16.77 4.43
C LYS A 200 -19.74 -16.26 2.98
N PRO A 201 -20.38 -16.90 1.97
CA PRO A 201 -20.33 -16.42 0.59
C PRO A 201 -20.89 -15.02 0.39
N GLU A 202 -21.96 -14.69 1.09
CA GLU A 202 -22.60 -13.37 1.01
C GLU A 202 -21.69 -12.29 1.63
N LEU A 203 -21.16 -12.54 2.83
CA LEU A 203 -20.28 -11.57 3.48
C LEU A 203 -18.95 -11.38 2.71
N VAL A 204 -18.40 -12.43 2.08
CA VAL A 204 -17.23 -12.29 1.19
C VAL A 204 -17.55 -11.37 -0.01
N LYS A 205 -18.76 -11.46 -0.57
CA LYS A 205 -19.22 -10.56 -1.64
C LYS A 205 -19.40 -9.13 -1.14
N ASP A 206 -19.90 -8.96 0.08
CA ASP A 206 -20.07 -7.63 0.69
C ASP A 206 -18.72 -6.97 0.96
N ILE A 207 -17.72 -7.73 1.47
CA ILE A 207 -16.35 -7.26 1.64
C ILE A 207 -15.75 -6.83 0.29
N TYR A 208 -15.93 -7.62 -0.78
CA TYR A 208 -15.49 -7.24 -2.12
C TYR A 208 -16.09 -5.89 -2.55
N SER A 209 -17.40 -5.71 -2.33
CA SER A 209 -18.09 -4.48 -2.70
C SER A 209 -17.65 -3.27 -1.87
N ALA A 210 -17.26 -3.50 -0.62
CA ALA A 210 -16.74 -2.45 0.26
C ALA A 210 -15.30 -2.04 -0.08
N LEU A 211 -14.50 -2.96 -0.63
CA LEU A 211 -13.13 -2.67 -1.08
C LEU A 211 -13.09 -1.93 -2.41
N TYR A 212 -14.09 -2.11 -3.29
CA TYR A 212 -14.22 -1.44 -4.58
C TYR A 212 -14.77 -0.04 -4.44
#